data_8c29cbd33ad46b8cf91607738eca0427
#
_entry.id   8c29cbd33ad46b8cf91607738eca0427
#
_cell.length_a   1.000
_cell.length_b   1.000
_cell.length_c   1.000
_cell.angle_alpha   90.00
_cell.angle_beta   90.00
_cell.angle_gamma   90.00
#
_symmetry.space_group_name_H-M   'P 1'
#
loop_
_entity.id
_entity.type
_entity.pdbx_description
1 polymer ?
#
loop_
_entity_poly.entity_id
_entity_poly.type
_entity_poly.pdbx_seq_one_letter_code
_entity_poly.pdbx_strand_id
1 'polypeptide(L)'
;MNYGLNVNTLSTLFIRSCQQEENGIKQLEDKIQTLLDLIFDNTLPFSFEQSKDLLLKWKKEGYPAIHHSDTFNQLYHPSYRLIHKKYVPFLELFQYIDNNHPSMISIDGRCASGKTTLSNLLKLVYDCNVFKMDDFFLQPHQRTKERLESPGENVDHERFKEEILIPLSKHEDVKLRKFNCSTMSIEHAILIPYKPFNIIEGSYSMHSSLQKYYDFSVFLTVNKDEQIERLRKRNPKMLNNFIQRWIPLEEAYFNTFSIQDKCDIQIDTSKA
;
A
#
# COMPACT_ATOMS: atom_id res chain seq x y z
N MET A 1 -16.45 23.48 -0.64
CA MET A 1 -16.22 22.09 -0.21
C MET A 1 -14.72 21.91 -0.01
N ASN A 2 -14.31 21.46 1.14
CA ASN A 2 -12.88 21.28 1.43
C ASN A 2 -12.48 19.86 0.99
N TYR A 3 -11.99 19.71 -0.22
CA TYR A 3 -11.55 18.42 -0.78
C TYR A 3 -10.11 18.05 -0.36
N GLY A 4 -9.62 18.65 0.72
CA GLY A 4 -8.26 18.44 1.18
C GLY A 4 -8.12 17.23 2.11
N LEU A 5 -6.89 16.73 2.22
CA LEU A 5 -6.50 15.81 3.27
C LEU A 5 -6.55 16.54 4.62
N ASN A 6 -6.81 15.79 5.69
CA ASN A 6 -6.67 16.29 7.05
C ASN A 6 -5.22 16.78 7.28
N VAL A 7 -5.07 17.86 8.04
CA VAL A 7 -3.74 18.45 8.33
C VAL A 7 -2.82 17.43 9.00
N ASN A 8 -3.33 16.58 9.89
CA ASN A 8 -2.53 15.54 10.55
C ASN A 8 -2.05 14.47 9.56
N THR A 9 -2.94 14.02 8.65
CA THR A 9 -2.59 13.09 7.57
C THR A 9 -1.51 13.68 6.69
N LEU A 10 -1.72 14.90 6.19
CA LEU A 10 -0.75 15.59 5.33
C LEU A 10 0.59 15.80 6.03
N SER A 11 0.58 16.24 7.29
CA SER A 11 1.80 16.43 8.10
C SER A 11 2.55 15.13 8.30
N THR A 12 1.84 14.03 8.56
CA THR A 12 2.47 12.70 8.71
C THR A 12 3.11 12.25 7.41
N LEU A 13 2.42 12.37 6.28
CA LEU A 13 2.97 12.04 4.96
C LEU A 13 4.19 12.91 4.63
N PHE A 14 4.16 14.20 4.93
CA PHE A 14 5.27 15.12 4.75
C PHE A 14 6.47 14.73 5.62
N ILE A 15 6.30 14.55 6.92
CA ILE A 15 7.38 14.15 7.85
C ILE A 15 8.02 12.84 7.40
N ARG A 16 7.22 11.85 7.00
CA ARG A 16 7.71 10.57 6.47
C ARG A 16 8.45 10.72 5.14
N SER A 17 8.07 11.71 4.33
CA SER A 17 8.77 12.02 3.08
C SER A 17 10.13 12.69 3.31
N CYS A 18 10.32 13.34 4.46
CA CYS A 18 11.59 13.97 4.85
C CYS A 18 12.60 12.97 5.44
N GLN A 19 12.22 11.71 5.67
CA GLN A 19 13.17 10.71 6.16
C GLN A 19 14.22 10.42 5.07
N GLN A 20 15.50 10.49 5.45
CA GLN A 20 16.60 10.21 4.53
C GLN A 20 16.55 8.76 4.08
N GLU A 21 16.53 8.55 2.78
CA GLU A 21 16.80 7.25 2.19
C GLU A 21 18.34 7.07 2.10
N GLU A 22 18.82 5.85 2.29
CA GLU A 22 20.27 5.52 2.26
C GLU A 22 20.99 5.98 0.97
N ASN A 23 20.25 6.19 -0.12
CA ASN A 23 20.77 6.59 -1.43
C ASN A 23 20.35 8.00 -1.88
N GLY A 24 19.87 8.86 -0.98
CA GLY A 24 19.32 10.17 -1.34
C GLY A 24 20.34 11.06 -2.10
N ILE A 25 21.59 11.10 -1.67
CA ILE A 25 22.65 11.89 -2.35
C ILE A 25 22.91 11.32 -3.75
N LYS A 26 23.04 10.02 -3.92
CA LYS A 26 23.24 9.39 -5.23
C LYS A 26 22.08 9.71 -6.18
N GLN A 27 20.85 9.58 -5.72
CA GLN A 27 19.68 9.92 -6.53
C GLN A 27 19.63 11.41 -6.92
N LEU A 28 20.08 12.31 -6.03
CA LEU A 28 20.22 13.72 -6.33
C LEU A 28 21.27 13.94 -7.42
N GLU A 29 22.45 13.32 -7.31
CA GLU A 29 23.53 13.42 -8.28
C GLU A 29 23.11 12.88 -9.66
N ASP A 30 22.38 11.76 -9.73
CA ASP A 30 21.82 11.22 -10.97
C ASP A 30 20.86 12.24 -11.64
N LYS A 31 20.03 12.93 -10.85
CA LYS A 31 19.14 14.00 -11.35
C LYS A 31 19.89 15.23 -11.82
N ILE A 32 20.94 15.61 -11.10
CA ILE A 32 21.83 16.73 -11.51
C ILE A 32 22.49 16.41 -12.86
N GLN A 33 22.97 15.17 -13.04
CA GLN A 33 23.53 14.75 -14.32
C GLN A 33 22.50 14.85 -15.44
N THR A 34 21.30 14.32 -15.23
CA THR A 34 20.20 14.43 -16.19
C THR A 34 19.88 15.90 -16.54
N LEU A 35 19.88 16.79 -15.55
CA LEU A 35 19.67 18.23 -15.77
C LEU A 35 20.77 18.82 -16.65
N LEU A 36 22.03 18.50 -16.38
CA LEU A 36 23.17 18.96 -17.19
C LEU A 36 23.10 18.42 -18.62
N ASP A 37 22.71 17.16 -18.82
CA ASP A 37 22.54 16.57 -20.15
C ASP A 37 21.46 17.32 -20.94
N LEU A 38 20.33 17.64 -20.34
CA LEU A 38 19.23 18.40 -20.98
C LEU A 38 19.63 19.85 -21.31
N ILE A 39 20.49 20.45 -20.51
CA ILE A 39 21.05 21.78 -20.80
C ILE A 39 22.07 21.70 -21.95
N PHE A 40 22.94 20.69 -21.94
CA PHE A 40 23.93 20.44 -22.97
C PHE A 40 23.27 20.20 -24.34
N ASP A 41 22.19 19.48 -24.39
CA ASP A 41 21.40 19.18 -25.60
C ASP A 41 20.50 20.36 -26.03
N ASN A 42 20.59 21.51 -25.37
CA ASN A 42 19.73 22.68 -25.61
C ASN A 42 18.22 22.43 -25.41
N THR A 43 17.82 21.36 -24.71
CA THR A 43 16.44 21.12 -24.33
C THR A 43 15.95 22.16 -23.31
N LEU A 44 16.86 22.64 -22.44
CA LEU A 44 16.60 23.69 -21.47
C LEU A 44 17.38 24.97 -21.83
N PRO A 45 16.79 26.15 -21.71
CA PRO A 45 17.37 27.43 -22.17
C PRO A 45 18.37 28.03 -21.16
N PHE A 46 19.31 27.25 -20.67
CA PHE A 46 20.31 27.67 -19.71
C PHE A 46 21.73 27.54 -20.29
N SER A 47 22.66 28.36 -19.79
CA SER A 47 24.09 28.22 -20.14
C SER A 47 24.66 26.99 -19.43
N PHE A 48 25.23 26.05 -20.19
CA PHE A 48 25.83 24.83 -19.64
C PHE A 48 26.96 25.14 -18.64
N GLU A 49 27.90 26.04 -19.00
CA GLU A 49 29.05 26.37 -18.15
C GLU A 49 28.59 27.00 -16.83
N GLN A 50 27.68 28.00 -16.90
CA GLN A 50 27.14 28.62 -15.68
C GLN A 50 26.39 27.64 -14.78
N SER A 51 25.58 26.77 -15.38
CA SER A 51 24.82 25.75 -14.63
C SER A 51 25.75 24.73 -13.98
N LYS A 52 26.76 24.27 -14.69
CA LYS A 52 27.78 23.36 -14.20
C LYS A 52 28.53 23.93 -13.00
N ASP A 53 29.02 25.18 -13.14
CA ASP A 53 29.76 25.87 -12.08
C ASP A 53 28.88 26.03 -10.81
N LEU A 54 27.62 26.45 -10.99
CA LEU A 54 26.68 26.61 -9.89
C LEU A 54 26.42 25.29 -9.17
N LEU A 55 26.17 24.20 -9.91
CA LEU A 55 25.89 22.88 -9.35
C LEU A 55 27.12 22.26 -8.67
N LEU A 56 28.33 22.49 -9.21
CA LEU A 56 29.58 22.08 -8.58
C LEU A 56 29.83 22.83 -7.26
N LYS A 57 29.54 24.12 -7.22
CA LYS A 57 29.62 24.92 -6.00
C LYS A 57 28.65 24.38 -4.95
N TRP A 58 27.39 24.16 -5.33
CA TRP A 58 26.36 23.60 -4.46
C TRP A 58 26.72 22.22 -3.88
N LYS A 59 27.31 21.35 -4.74
CA LYS A 59 27.86 20.06 -4.30
C LYS A 59 28.99 20.24 -3.28
N LYS A 60 29.94 21.15 -3.53
CA LYS A 60 31.07 21.44 -2.63
C LYS A 60 30.62 21.95 -1.27
N GLU A 61 29.49 22.64 -1.19
CA GLU A 61 28.87 23.15 0.02
C GLU A 61 28.03 22.10 0.75
N GLY A 62 27.93 20.86 0.24
CA GLY A 62 27.17 19.75 0.86
C GLY A 62 25.68 19.83 0.58
N TYR A 63 25.25 20.41 -0.54
CA TYR A 63 23.87 20.55 -0.97
C TYR A 63 22.98 21.27 0.06
N PRO A 64 23.34 22.50 0.49
CA PRO A 64 22.48 23.27 1.40
C PRO A 64 21.08 23.49 0.79
N ALA A 65 20.09 23.70 1.65
CA ALA A 65 18.72 23.98 1.21
C ALA A 65 18.68 25.23 0.31
N ILE A 66 18.01 25.12 -0.84
CA ILE A 66 17.79 26.25 -1.76
C ILE A 66 16.45 26.88 -1.39
N HIS A 67 16.45 28.18 -1.18
CA HIS A 67 15.27 28.98 -0.93
C HIS A 67 14.83 29.73 -2.19
N HIS A 68 13.54 29.99 -2.31
CA HIS A 68 13.02 30.85 -3.36
C HIS A 68 13.60 32.27 -3.22
N SER A 69 13.82 32.95 -4.36
CA SER A 69 14.20 34.37 -4.34
C SER A 69 13.10 35.23 -3.73
N ASP A 70 13.47 36.37 -3.19
CA ASP A 70 12.51 37.34 -2.63
C ASP A 70 11.46 37.74 -3.67
N THR A 71 11.90 37.96 -4.93
CA THR A 71 10.99 38.24 -6.05
C THR A 71 9.98 37.13 -6.28
N PHE A 72 10.42 35.85 -6.26
CA PHE A 72 9.51 34.74 -6.42
C PHE A 72 8.51 34.64 -5.25
N ASN A 73 8.98 34.85 -4.02
CA ASN A 73 8.14 34.86 -2.82
C ASN A 73 7.07 35.95 -2.88
N GLN A 74 7.45 37.16 -3.35
CA GLN A 74 6.53 38.28 -3.48
C GLN A 74 5.49 38.11 -4.58
N LEU A 75 5.88 37.53 -5.70
CA LEU A 75 4.98 37.38 -6.86
C LEU A 75 4.07 36.14 -6.76
N TYR A 76 4.58 35.02 -6.24
CA TYR A 76 3.89 33.73 -6.29
C TYR A 76 3.39 33.24 -4.92
N HIS A 77 3.82 33.84 -3.82
CA HIS A 77 3.44 33.45 -2.45
C HIS A 77 3.46 31.93 -2.25
N PRO A 78 4.56 31.22 -2.55
CA PRO A 78 4.59 29.77 -2.58
C PRO A 78 4.25 29.20 -1.20
N SER A 79 3.24 28.33 -1.17
CA SER A 79 2.78 27.67 0.05
C SER A 79 2.49 26.19 -0.25
N TYR A 80 3.55 25.40 -0.41
CA TYR A 80 3.42 23.97 -0.71
C TYR A 80 4.36 23.13 0.16
N ARG A 81 4.07 21.85 0.22
CA ARG A 81 4.92 20.82 0.81
C ARG A 81 5.06 19.68 -0.18
N LEU A 82 6.26 19.11 -0.27
CA LEU A 82 6.52 17.96 -1.12
C LEU A 82 6.31 16.68 -0.32
N ILE A 83 5.55 15.75 -0.89
CA ILE A 83 5.42 14.39 -0.38
C ILE A 83 6.04 13.40 -1.36
N HIS A 84 6.51 12.25 -0.85
CA HIS A 84 7.10 11.23 -1.70
C HIS A 84 6.06 10.66 -2.67
N LYS A 85 6.47 10.46 -3.94
CA LYS A 85 5.58 9.99 -5.02
C LYS A 85 4.85 8.66 -4.69
N LYS A 86 5.44 7.80 -3.85
CA LYS A 86 4.83 6.53 -3.41
C LYS A 86 3.47 6.69 -2.72
N TYR A 87 3.14 7.90 -2.22
CA TYR A 87 1.86 8.19 -1.59
C TYR A 87 0.77 8.60 -2.59
N VAL A 88 1.18 9.04 -3.78
CA VAL A 88 0.26 9.59 -4.79
C VAL A 88 -0.86 8.62 -5.18
N PRO A 89 -0.60 7.33 -5.44
CA PRO A 89 -1.65 6.37 -5.80
C PRO A 89 -2.73 6.19 -4.73
N PHE A 90 -2.43 6.56 -3.49
CA PHE A 90 -3.30 6.32 -2.33
C PHE A 90 -3.99 7.59 -1.81
N LEU A 91 -3.81 8.76 -2.45
CA LEU A 91 -4.35 10.03 -1.96
C LEU A 91 -5.88 10.01 -1.87
N GLU A 92 -6.57 9.40 -2.83
CA GLU A 92 -8.03 9.25 -2.82
C GLU A 92 -8.50 8.44 -1.61
N LEU A 93 -7.81 7.35 -1.29
CA LEU A 93 -8.11 6.56 -0.10
C LEU A 93 -7.88 7.34 1.20
N PHE A 94 -6.77 8.08 1.32
CA PHE A 94 -6.52 8.93 2.48
C PHE A 94 -7.63 9.98 2.63
N GLN A 95 -8.03 10.60 1.52
CA GLN A 95 -9.09 11.60 1.48
C GLN A 95 -10.45 11.01 1.91
N TYR A 96 -10.75 9.79 1.45
CA TYR A 96 -11.95 9.07 1.87
C TYR A 96 -11.95 8.81 3.39
N ILE A 97 -10.85 8.28 3.93
CA ILE A 97 -10.72 7.96 5.35
C ILE A 97 -10.85 9.24 6.20
N ASP A 98 -10.17 10.31 5.81
CA ASP A 98 -10.21 11.60 6.54
C ASP A 98 -11.61 12.24 6.58
N ASN A 99 -12.42 12.05 5.53
CA ASN A 99 -13.74 12.66 5.41
C ASN A 99 -14.87 11.80 5.99
N ASN A 100 -14.74 10.48 5.93
CA ASN A 100 -15.83 9.55 6.26
C ASN A 100 -15.61 8.78 7.56
N HIS A 101 -14.39 8.72 8.08
CA HIS A 101 -14.04 8.02 9.32
C HIS A 101 -14.58 6.58 9.37
N PRO A 102 -14.28 5.71 8.38
CA PRO A 102 -14.81 4.35 8.35
C PRO A 102 -14.31 3.56 9.57
N SER A 103 -15.14 2.67 10.08
CA SER A 103 -14.75 1.76 11.17
C SER A 103 -14.01 0.53 10.66
N MET A 104 -14.31 0.10 9.43
CA MET A 104 -13.68 -1.08 8.85
C MET A 104 -13.55 -0.97 7.34
N ILE A 105 -12.31 -1.11 6.83
CA ILE A 105 -12.04 -1.18 5.39
C ILE A 105 -11.42 -2.50 5.00
N SER A 106 -11.74 -2.96 3.77
CA SER A 106 -11.11 -4.12 3.15
C SER A 106 -10.09 -3.69 2.10
N ILE A 107 -8.94 -4.37 2.05
CA ILE A 107 -7.91 -4.23 1.01
C ILE A 107 -7.69 -5.58 0.37
N ASP A 108 -8.40 -5.86 -0.72
CA ASP A 108 -8.24 -7.06 -1.54
C ASP A 108 -7.37 -6.77 -2.78
N GLY A 109 -7.07 -7.76 -3.55
CA GLY A 109 -6.33 -7.60 -4.81
C GLY A 109 -5.24 -8.65 -5.01
N ARG A 110 -4.58 -8.55 -6.15
CA ARG A 110 -3.60 -9.52 -6.64
C ARG A 110 -2.41 -9.69 -5.69
N CYS A 111 -1.87 -10.89 -5.60
CA CYS A 111 -0.62 -11.11 -4.86
C CYS A 111 0.49 -10.19 -5.42
N ALA A 112 1.36 -9.73 -4.55
CA ALA A 112 2.40 -8.73 -4.84
C ALA A 112 1.90 -7.37 -5.36
N SER A 113 0.60 -7.05 -5.28
CA SER A 113 0.07 -5.72 -5.61
C SER A 113 0.35 -4.65 -4.55
N GLY A 114 0.90 -5.01 -3.38
CA GLY A 114 1.27 -4.05 -2.35
C GLY A 114 0.25 -3.88 -1.21
N LYS A 115 -0.70 -4.82 -1.03
CA LYS A 115 -1.70 -4.80 0.05
C LYS A 115 -1.07 -4.56 1.44
N THR A 116 -0.09 -5.37 1.79
CA THR A 116 0.63 -5.24 3.07
C THR A 116 1.42 -3.92 3.18
N THR A 117 1.95 -3.42 2.07
CA THR A 117 2.62 -2.11 2.04
C THR A 117 1.64 -0.99 2.34
N LEU A 118 0.46 -1.02 1.70
CA LEU A 118 -0.59 -0.05 1.93
C LEU A 118 -1.14 -0.13 3.36
N SER A 119 -1.45 -1.32 3.88
CA SER A 119 -1.95 -1.46 5.24
C SER A 119 -0.94 -0.97 6.30
N ASN A 120 0.36 -1.23 6.09
CA ASN A 120 1.41 -0.68 6.94
C ASN A 120 1.50 0.85 6.83
N LEU A 121 1.33 1.41 5.64
CA LEU A 121 1.31 2.86 5.43
C LEU A 121 0.13 3.50 6.17
N LEU A 122 -1.06 2.93 6.06
CA LEU A 122 -2.24 3.40 6.78
C LEU A 122 -2.05 3.34 8.30
N LYS A 123 -1.42 2.27 8.81
CA LYS A 123 -1.08 2.13 10.24
C LYS A 123 -0.07 3.18 10.73
N LEU A 124 0.76 3.73 9.85
CA LEU A 124 1.67 4.84 10.20
C LEU A 124 0.95 6.19 10.28
N VAL A 125 -0.17 6.34 9.58
CA VAL A 125 -0.93 7.59 9.51
C VAL A 125 -2.08 7.60 10.51
N TYR A 126 -2.75 6.46 10.67
CA TYR A 126 -3.93 6.32 11.51
C TYR A 126 -3.71 5.37 12.68
N ASP A 127 -4.37 5.65 13.80
CA ASP A 127 -4.43 4.70 14.92
C ASP A 127 -5.44 3.60 14.60
N CYS A 128 -4.97 2.52 13.99
CA CYS A 128 -5.80 1.41 13.52
C CYS A 128 -5.22 0.05 13.86
N ASN A 129 -6.07 -0.99 13.84
CA ASN A 129 -5.65 -2.39 13.79
C ASN A 129 -5.56 -2.86 12.33
N VAL A 130 -4.70 -3.83 12.07
CA VAL A 130 -4.58 -4.50 10.78
C VAL A 130 -4.69 -6.01 10.99
N PHE A 131 -5.67 -6.63 10.35
CA PHE A 131 -5.88 -8.08 10.35
C PHE A 131 -5.64 -8.64 8.94
N LYS A 132 -4.98 -9.78 8.86
CA LYS A 132 -4.53 -10.37 7.60
C LYS A 132 -5.28 -11.66 7.29
N MET A 133 -5.78 -11.79 6.06
CA MET A 133 -6.37 -13.04 5.59
C MET A 133 -5.34 -14.18 5.59
N ASP A 134 -4.07 -13.87 5.34
CA ASP A 134 -2.97 -14.84 5.34
C ASP A 134 -2.71 -15.49 6.72
N ASP A 135 -3.23 -14.92 7.82
CA ASP A 135 -3.20 -15.54 9.15
C ASP A 135 -4.31 -16.63 9.31
N PHE A 136 -5.16 -16.84 8.30
CA PHE A 136 -6.34 -17.70 8.35
C PHE A 136 -6.38 -18.74 7.23
N PHE A 137 -5.27 -19.43 6.99
CA PHE A 137 -5.28 -20.56 6.07
C PHE A 137 -6.08 -21.74 6.61
N LEU A 138 -6.58 -22.57 5.67
CA LEU A 138 -7.34 -23.77 5.97
C LEU A 138 -6.54 -24.76 6.82
N GLN A 139 -7.18 -25.30 7.85
CA GLN A 139 -6.65 -26.42 8.63
C GLN A 139 -6.64 -27.72 7.78
N PRO A 140 -5.83 -28.74 8.14
CA PRO A 140 -5.71 -29.96 7.34
C PRO A 140 -7.04 -30.64 7.02
N HIS A 141 -7.98 -30.68 7.99
CA HIS A 141 -9.29 -31.30 7.80
C HIS A 141 -10.25 -30.53 6.89
N GLN A 142 -10.01 -29.23 6.68
CA GLN A 142 -10.80 -28.37 5.79
C GLN A 142 -10.31 -28.43 4.32
N ARG A 143 -9.15 -29.02 4.05
CA ARG A 143 -8.49 -29.04 2.73
C ARG A 143 -9.03 -30.17 1.84
N THR A 144 -10.33 -30.23 1.64
CA THR A 144 -10.90 -31.16 0.66
C THR A 144 -10.58 -30.70 -0.76
N LYS A 145 -10.62 -31.61 -1.71
CA LYS A 145 -10.37 -31.30 -3.12
C LYS A 145 -11.37 -30.25 -3.62
N GLU A 146 -12.65 -30.45 -3.29
CA GLU A 146 -13.74 -29.55 -3.68
C GLU A 146 -13.51 -28.14 -3.17
N ARG A 147 -13.13 -28.00 -1.89
CA ARG A 147 -12.86 -26.68 -1.30
C ARG A 147 -11.65 -26.00 -1.91
N LEU A 148 -10.55 -26.73 -2.15
CA LEU A 148 -9.34 -26.18 -2.73
C LEU A 148 -9.49 -25.75 -4.20
N GLU A 149 -10.43 -26.35 -4.93
CA GLU A 149 -10.75 -26.02 -6.33
C GLU A 149 -11.85 -24.95 -6.44
N SER A 150 -12.59 -24.69 -5.37
CA SER A 150 -13.66 -23.68 -5.36
C SER A 150 -13.07 -22.25 -5.26
N PRO A 151 -13.50 -21.31 -6.12
CA PRO A 151 -13.02 -19.92 -6.07
C PRO A 151 -13.33 -19.27 -4.72
N GLY A 152 -12.31 -18.68 -4.09
CA GLY A 152 -12.46 -17.97 -2.81
C GLY A 152 -12.39 -18.83 -1.56
N GLU A 153 -12.45 -20.17 -1.69
CA GLU A 153 -12.54 -21.09 -0.56
C GLU A 153 -11.19 -21.54 0.02
N ASN A 154 -10.08 -20.92 -0.44
CA ASN A 154 -8.71 -21.29 -0.05
C ASN A 154 -8.26 -20.73 1.31
N VAL A 155 -9.13 -19.98 1.99
CA VAL A 155 -8.93 -19.42 3.32
C VAL A 155 -10.07 -19.85 4.25
N ASP A 156 -9.82 -19.84 5.55
CA ASP A 156 -10.82 -20.11 6.59
C ASP A 156 -11.62 -18.84 6.88
N HIS A 157 -12.40 -18.40 5.89
CA HIS A 157 -13.21 -17.18 5.98
C HIS A 157 -14.30 -17.29 7.06
N GLU A 158 -14.75 -18.49 7.38
CA GLU A 158 -15.70 -18.74 8.48
C GLU A 158 -15.06 -18.37 9.82
N ARG A 159 -13.87 -18.90 10.09
CA ARG A 159 -13.12 -18.60 11.32
C ARG A 159 -12.73 -17.13 11.36
N PHE A 160 -12.32 -16.55 10.22
CA PHE A 160 -12.02 -15.11 10.13
C PHE A 160 -13.22 -14.25 10.52
N LYS A 161 -14.41 -14.60 10.02
CA LYS A 161 -15.64 -13.91 10.38
C LYS A 161 -15.94 -14.01 11.88
N GLU A 162 -15.87 -15.21 12.45
CA GLU A 162 -16.21 -15.46 13.85
C GLU A 162 -15.20 -14.82 14.82
N GLU A 163 -13.89 -14.91 14.53
CA GLU A 163 -12.85 -14.46 15.44
C GLU A 163 -12.49 -12.97 15.28
N ILE A 164 -12.69 -12.40 14.10
CA ILE A 164 -12.27 -11.02 13.80
C ILE A 164 -13.48 -10.11 13.57
N LEU A 165 -14.29 -10.39 12.54
CA LEU A 165 -15.30 -9.42 12.10
C LEU A 165 -16.47 -9.28 13.08
N ILE A 166 -16.95 -10.38 13.67
CA ILE A 166 -18.05 -10.33 14.63
C ILE A 166 -17.65 -9.58 15.91
N PRO A 167 -16.51 -9.86 16.58
CA PRO A 167 -16.06 -9.05 17.70
C PRO A 167 -15.88 -7.56 17.35
N LEU A 168 -15.22 -7.24 16.23
CA LEU A 168 -15.04 -5.85 15.80
C LEU A 168 -16.37 -5.13 15.58
N SER A 169 -17.38 -5.80 14.98
CA SER A 169 -18.71 -5.22 14.77
C SER A 169 -19.47 -4.95 16.06
N LYS A 170 -19.06 -5.58 17.16
CA LYS A 170 -19.62 -5.37 18.52
C LYS A 170 -18.75 -4.47 19.39
N HIS A 171 -17.67 -3.90 18.82
CA HIS A 171 -16.69 -3.08 19.53
C HIS A 171 -15.97 -3.85 20.65
N GLU A 172 -15.74 -5.13 20.44
CA GLU A 172 -15.07 -6.03 21.39
C GLU A 172 -13.61 -6.26 21.01
N ASP A 173 -12.78 -6.61 21.99
CA ASP A 173 -11.40 -7.04 21.77
C ASP A 173 -11.37 -8.34 20.97
N VAL A 174 -10.38 -8.47 20.09
CA VAL A 174 -10.20 -9.63 19.23
C VAL A 174 -9.22 -10.61 19.84
N LYS A 175 -9.59 -11.89 19.89
CA LYS A 175 -8.70 -13.01 20.23
C LYS A 175 -8.13 -13.60 18.95
N LEU A 176 -7.06 -13.01 18.44
CA LEU A 176 -6.41 -13.42 17.19
C LEU A 176 -5.65 -14.74 17.38
N ARG A 177 -6.01 -15.75 16.59
CA ARG A 177 -5.33 -17.05 16.51
C ARG A 177 -4.82 -17.29 15.10
N LYS A 178 -3.51 -17.11 14.88
CA LYS A 178 -2.91 -17.28 13.57
C LYS A 178 -2.75 -18.76 13.22
N PHE A 179 -2.85 -19.06 11.93
CA PHE A 179 -2.52 -20.37 11.41
C PHE A 179 -1.03 -20.43 11.04
N ASN A 180 -0.31 -21.38 11.62
CA ASN A 180 1.08 -21.61 11.32
C ASN A 180 1.23 -22.68 10.23
N CYS A 181 1.65 -22.27 9.03
CA CYS A 181 1.84 -23.14 7.89
C CYS A 181 2.94 -24.19 8.07
N SER A 182 3.92 -23.94 8.95
CA SER A 182 5.02 -24.90 9.20
C SER A 182 4.58 -26.06 10.08
N THR A 183 3.75 -25.78 11.09
CA THR A 183 3.21 -26.78 12.02
C THR A 183 1.82 -27.28 11.61
N MET A 184 1.20 -26.63 10.60
CA MET A 184 -0.17 -26.92 10.13
C MET A 184 -1.21 -26.84 11.24
N SER A 185 -1.05 -25.92 12.19
CA SER A 185 -1.89 -25.77 13.38
C SER A 185 -2.18 -24.29 13.69
N ILE A 186 -3.21 -24.09 14.50
CA ILE A 186 -3.58 -22.77 15.02
C ILE A 186 -2.69 -22.46 16.24
N GLU A 187 -2.11 -21.26 16.27
CA GLU A 187 -1.31 -20.75 17.38
C GLU A 187 -2.17 -20.33 18.58
N HIS A 188 -1.51 -20.08 19.72
CA HIS A 188 -2.16 -19.51 20.90
C HIS A 188 -2.77 -18.14 20.60
N ALA A 189 -3.88 -17.86 21.26
CA ALA A 189 -4.58 -16.58 21.09
C ALA A 189 -3.75 -15.39 21.61
N ILE A 190 -3.72 -14.34 20.83
CA ILE A 190 -3.20 -13.03 21.20
C ILE A 190 -4.39 -12.08 21.32
N LEU A 191 -4.51 -11.39 22.46
CA LEU A 191 -5.55 -10.39 22.64
C LEU A 191 -5.13 -9.09 21.93
N ILE A 192 -5.97 -8.63 21.01
CA ILE A 192 -5.82 -7.35 20.30
C ILE A 192 -6.92 -6.42 20.77
N PRO A 193 -6.59 -5.33 21.49
CA PRO A 193 -7.59 -4.37 21.93
C PRO A 193 -8.35 -3.75 20.77
N TYR A 194 -9.65 -3.55 20.96
CA TYR A 194 -10.49 -2.88 19.97
C TYR A 194 -9.98 -1.48 19.66
N LYS A 195 -10.08 -1.10 18.39
CA LYS A 195 -9.90 0.27 17.91
C LYS A 195 -11.05 0.67 17.02
N PRO A 196 -11.44 1.97 17.00
CA PRO A 196 -12.53 2.45 16.15
C PRO A 196 -12.28 2.27 14.65
N PHE A 197 -11.01 2.19 14.22
CA PHE A 197 -10.65 1.96 12.83
C PHE A 197 -9.86 0.66 12.68
N ASN A 198 -10.30 -0.20 11.75
CA ASN A 198 -9.73 -1.51 11.51
C ASN A 198 -9.55 -1.74 10.00
N ILE A 199 -8.47 -2.38 9.62
CA ILE A 199 -8.11 -2.71 8.24
C ILE A 199 -8.04 -4.22 8.10
N ILE A 200 -8.77 -4.77 7.15
CA ILE A 200 -8.70 -6.17 6.75
C ILE A 200 -7.93 -6.25 5.43
N GLU A 201 -6.77 -6.91 5.41
CA GLU A 201 -5.96 -7.02 4.21
C GLU A 201 -5.70 -8.45 3.79
N GLY A 202 -5.68 -8.67 2.50
CA GLY A 202 -5.28 -9.93 1.90
C GLY A 202 -6.20 -10.36 0.76
N SER A 203 -5.70 -11.23 -0.11
CA SER A 203 -6.55 -11.90 -1.09
C SER A 203 -7.66 -12.64 -0.38
N TYR A 204 -8.87 -12.60 -0.94
CA TYR A 204 -10.12 -13.13 -0.38
C TYR A 204 -10.75 -12.30 0.76
N SER A 205 -10.22 -11.11 1.11
CA SER A 205 -10.87 -10.26 2.12
C SER A 205 -12.26 -9.80 1.69
N MET A 206 -12.51 -9.68 0.38
CA MET A 206 -13.83 -9.38 -0.19
C MET A 206 -14.67 -10.64 -0.50
N HIS A 207 -14.41 -11.77 0.18
CA HIS A 207 -15.28 -12.94 0.08
C HIS A 207 -16.73 -12.57 0.44
N SER A 208 -17.71 -13.14 -0.28
CA SER A 208 -19.14 -12.76 -0.19
C SER A 208 -19.71 -12.82 1.24
N SER A 209 -19.22 -13.74 2.07
CA SER A 209 -19.63 -13.86 3.48
C SER A 209 -19.10 -12.75 4.38
N LEU A 210 -18.11 -11.96 3.93
CA LEU A 210 -17.40 -10.95 4.71
C LEU A 210 -17.79 -9.52 4.32
N GLN A 211 -18.18 -9.27 3.07
CA GLN A 211 -18.40 -7.93 2.49
C GLN A 211 -19.28 -7.02 3.34
N LYS A 212 -20.34 -7.56 3.95
CA LYS A 212 -21.30 -6.78 4.74
C LYS A 212 -20.73 -6.10 6.00
N TYR A 213 -19.51 -6.44 6.39
CA TYR A 213 -18.84 -5.87 7.57
C TYR A 213 -18.00 -4.64 7.24
N TYR A 214 -17.78 -4.34 5.96
CA TYR A 214 -16.90 -3.26 5.53
C TYR A 214 -17.69 -2.01 5.17
N ASP A 215 -17.19 -0.86 5.60
CA ASP A 215 -17.72 0.46 5.21
C ASP A 215 -17.16 0.90 3.86
N PHE A 216 -15.97 0.37 3.49
CA PHE A 216 -15.29 0.71 2.26
C PHE A 216 -14.33 -0.40 1.83
N SER A 217 -14.14 -0.53 0.54
CA SER A 217 -13.33 -1.60 -0.04
C SER A 217 -12.39 -1.08 -1.12
N VAL A 218 -11.16 -1.59 -1.09
CA VAL A 218 -10.08 -1.23 -1.98
C VAL A 218 -9.61 -2.47 -2.75
N PHE A 219 -9.52 -2.39 -4.06
CA PHE A 219 -8.89 -3.41 -4.87
C PHE A 219 -7.53 -2.94 -5.38
N LEU A 220 -6.45 -3.62 -4.98
CA LEU A 220 -5.12 -3.35 -5.50
C LEU A 220 -4.80 -4.26 -6.69
N THR A 221 -4.44 -3.64 -7.81
CA THR A 221 -3.97 -4.34 -8.98
C THR A 221 -2.51 -4.02 -9.30
N VAL A 222 -1.90 -4.86 -10.10
CA VAL A 222 -0.56 -4.71 -10.65
C VAL A 222 -0.51 -5.45 -11.99
N ASN A 223 0.20 -4.95 -12.98
CA ASN A 223 0.37 -5.67 -14.23
C ASN A 223 1.18 -6.95 -14.04
N LYS A 224 0.99 -7.91 -14.93
CA LYS A 224 1.54 -9.26 -14.79
C LYS A 224 3.07 -9.29 -14.74
N ASP A 225 3.74 -8.48 -15.54
CA ASP A 225 5.21 -8.49 -15.60
C ASP A 225 5.81 -7.95 -14.29
N GLU A 226 5.28 -6.85 -13.79
CA GLU A 226 5.66 -6.27 -12.49
C GLU A 226 5.31 -7.20 -11.34
N GLN A 227 4.16 -7.86 -11.38
CA GLN A 227 3.76 -8.86 -10.39
C GLN A 227 4.80 -9.99 -10.26
N ILE A 228 5.18 -10.56 -11.39
CA ILE A 228 6.18 -11.64 -11.45
C ILE A 228 7.54 -11.14 -10.96
N GLU A 229 7.95 -9.94 -11.34
CA GLU A 229 9.22 -9.36 -10.92
C GLU A 229 9.25 -9.12 -9.40
N ARG A 230 8.17 -8.59 -8.83
CA ARG A 230 8.03 -8.41 -7.36
C ARG A 230 8.07 -9.76 -6.63
N LEU A 231 7.39 -10.77 -7.16
CA LEU A 231 7.42 -12.13 -6.60
C LEU A 231 8.79 -12.76 -6.68
N ARG A 232 9.51 -12.58 -7.81
CA ARG A 232 10.88 -13.06 -7.99
C ARG A 232 11.83 -12.46 -6.96
N LYS A 233 11.73 -11.15 -6.70
CA LYS A 233 12.56 -10.46 -5.69
C LYS A 233 12.22 -10.90 -4.27
N ARG A 234 10.91 -11.01 -3.96
CA ARG A 234 10.44 -11.31 -2.61
C ARG A 234 10.63 -12.78 -2.20
N ASN A 235 10.32 -13.69 -3.11
CA ASN A 235 10.29 -15.13 -2.81
C ASN A 235 10.65 -16.00 -4.02
N PRO A 236 11.93 -15.98 -4.48
CA PRO A 236 12.35 -16.68 -5.70
C PRO A 236 12.11 -18.20 -5.65
N LYS A 237 12.21 -18.80 -4.46
CA LYS A 237 12.03 -20.26 -4.29
C LYS A 237 10.57 -20.71 -4.52
N MET A 238 9.60 -19.83 -4.32
CA MET A 238 8.18 -20.13 -4.43
C MET A 238 7.56 -19.58 -5.74
N LEU A 239 8.35 -18.95 -6.59
CA LEU A 239 7.86 -18.26 -7.80
C LEU A 239 6.99 -19.17 -8.68
N ASN A 240 7.43 -20.40 -8.93
CA ASN A 240 6.67 -21.36 -9.73
C ASN A 240 5.32 -21.72 -9.10
N ASN A 241 5.26 -21.86 -7.78
CA ASN A 241 4.00 -22.11 -7.06
C ASN A 241 3.04 -20.91 -7.18
N PHE A 242 3.57 -19.68 -7.13
CA PHE A 242 2.75 -18.50 -7.39
C PHE A 242 2.17 -18.50 -8.79
N ILE A 243 2.99 -18.71 -9.81
CA ILE A 243 2.57 -18.66 -11.22
C ILE A 243 1.59 -19.79 -11.55
N GLN A 244 1.85 -21.01 -11.08
CA GLN A 244 1.08 -22.18 -11.48
C GLN A 244 -0.16 -22.45 -10.62
N ARG A 245 -0.19 -21.94 -9.40
CA ARG A 245 -1.25 -22.25 -8.46
C ARG A 245 -1.93 -21.01 -7.85
N TRP A 246 -1.19 -20.16 -7.15
CA TRP A 246 -1.80 -19.09 -6.38
C TRP A 246 -2.43 -17.99 -7.24
N ILE A 247 -1.71 -17.51 -8.27
CA ILE A 247 -2.26 -16.50 -9.20
C ILE A 247 -3.50 -17.03 -9.92
N PRO A 248 -3.55 -18.23 -10.50
CA PRO A 248 -4.76 -18.79 -11.11
C PRO A 248 -5.94 -18.88 -10.15
N LEU A 249 -5.72 -19.27 -8.88
CA LEU A 249 -6.78 -19.35 -7.87
C LEU A 249 -7.33 -17.96 -7.49
N GLU A 250 -6.44 -16.97 -7.33
CA GLU A 250 -6.85 -15.59 -7.08
C GLU A 250 -7.64 -15.02 -8.27
N GLU A 251 -7.17 -15.18 -9.51
CA GLU A 251 -7.88 -14.71 -10.71
C GLU A 251 -9.24 -15.41 -10.89
N ALA A 252 -9.33 -16.71 -10.59
CA ALA A 252 -10.60 -17.43 -10.60
C ALA A 252 -11.59 -16.82 -9.59
N TYR A 253 -11.14 -16.48 -8.39
CA TYR A 253 -11.94 -15.80 -7.37
C TYR A 253 -12.37 -14.41 -7.83
N PHE A 254 -11.42 -13.59 -8.30
CA PHE A 254 -11.74 -12.23 -8.75
C PHE A 254 -12.76 -12.21 -9.89
N ASN A 255 -12.60 -13.11 -10.86
CA ASN A 255 -13.49 -13.19 -12.02
C ASN A 255 -14.86 -13.77 -11.67
N THR A 256 -14.90 -14.85 -10.88
CA THR A 256 -16.17 -15.52 -10.54
C THR A 256 -17.09 -14.59 -9.75
N PHE A 257 -16.53 -13.79 -8.86
CA PHE A 257 -17.31 -12.92 -7.98
C PHE A 257 -17.29 -11.44 -8.37
N SER A 258 -16.65 -11.09 -9.50
CA SER A 258 -16.46 -9.71 -9.95
C SER A 258 -15.92 -8.80 -8.84
N ILE A 259 -14.91 -9.28 -8.11
CA ILE A 259 -14.42 -8.62 -6.90
C ILE A 259 -13.90 -7.22 -7.20
N GLN A 260 -13.16 -7.08 -8.31
CA GLN A 260 -12.59 -5.80 -8.74
C GLN A 260 -13.69 -4.76 -8.93
N ASP A 261 -14.79 -5.11 -9.59
CA ASP A 261 -15.90 -4.20 -9.91
C ASP A 261 -16.78 -3.89 -8.68
N LYS A 262 -16.74 -4.75 -7.66
CA LYS A 262 -17.48 -4.56 -6.41
C LYS A 262 -16.76 -3.70 -5.40
N CYS A 263 -15.46 -3.49 -5.56
CA CYS A 263 -14.71 -2.62 -4.67
C CYS A 263 -14.98 -1.14 -4.99
N ASP A 264 -15.03 -0.31 -3.95
CA ASP A 264 -15.34 1.12 -4.06
C ASP A 264 -14.28 1.88 -4.82
N ILE A 265 -13.01 1.51 -4.65
CA ILE A 265 -11.89 2.05 -5.45
C ILE A 265 -10.96 0.95 -5.95
N GLN A 266 -10.35 1.22 -7.10
CA GLN A 266 -9.32 0.38 -7.71
C GLN A 266 -8.03 1.18 -7.85
N ILE A 267 -6.92 0.62 -7.38
CA ILE A 267 -5.63 1.28 -7.41
C ILE A 267 -4.63 0.39 -8.15
N ASP A 268 -4.10 0.89 -9.26
CA ASP A 268 -3.01 0.24 -9.97
C ASP A 268 -1.66 0.69 -9.41
N THR A 269 -0.90 -0.26 -8.90
CA THR A 269 0.41 -0.03 -8.29
C THR A 269 1.58 -0.36 -9.21
N SER A 270 1.34 -0.62 -10.49
CA SER A 270 2.38 -1.04 -11.44
C SER A 270 3.52 -0.03 -11.60
N LYS A 271 3.25 1.25 -11.33
CA LYS A 271 4.23 2.36 -11.44
C LYS A 271 4.54 3.03 -10.10
N ALA A 272 4.11 2.42 -8.98
CA ALA A 272 4.26 2.99 -7.65
C ALA A 272 5.62 2.64 -6.99
#